data_08dfd5af582fb7436258d965a772fa98
#
_entry.id   08dfd5af582fb7436258d965a772fa98
#
_cell.length_a   1.000
_cell.length_b   1.000
_cell.length_c   1.000
_cell.angle_alpha   90.00
_cell.angle_beta   90.00
_cell.angle_gamma   90.00
#
_symmetry.space_group_name_H-M   'P 1'
#
loop_
_entity.id
_entity.type
_entity.pdbx_description
1 polymer ?
#
loop_
_entity_poly.entity_id
_entity_poly.type
_entity_poly.pdbx_seq_one_letter_code
_entity_poly.pdbx_strand_id
1 'polypeptide(L)'
;MPHIKRKPSPPGWSFRTQTRAGCFCCAPPRGMGTIKASDKNPLQTAPDASKSGLLLKDFKPHSMLRVPKNRIERPRFPVIDAHVHLTWSSKVRSGVSVGEDITVFAKPEDLLPVMDRKGVRTLVNLTGGVGKGLERSIELFDKAAPGRFATLTEPSYEHFPEANYGQLQGEAIDHAHRVGARGLKLLKTLGLYLREGVDSGALVAVDDRRFDPMWEACAAHNMPVFMHVSDPEAFFLPTDEYNERYEELANHPDWSFYGPEFPSNEEILAARDRLIARHPKTTFVLMHVGNWAENLQAVAECLDRFPNTLVDISARIGELGRQPRTAQRFFDRYQDRILFGTDAVPSPYGDDVPQQLFGDELYEIYYRFLETEDEYFDYAPAEIPPQGRWSIYGVGLTDTVLRKIYHDNAARILSLS
;
A
#
# COMPACT_ATOMS: atom_id res chain seq x y z
N MET A 1 -21.49 -20.74 40.22
CA MET A 1 -20.77 -21.13 38.99
C MET A 1 -21.78 -21.65 37.99
N PRO A 2 -22.03 -20.95 36.86
CA PRO A 2 -22.69 -21.55 35.71
C PRO A 2 -21.69 -21.75 34.56
N HIS A 3 -21.78 -22.90 33.93
CA HIS A 3 -20.98 -23.34 32.79
C HIS A 3 -21.19 -22.43 31.56
N ILE A 4 -20.11 -21.80 31.09
CA ILE A 4 -20.08 -21.10 29.82
C ILE A 4 -19.78 -22.13 28.71
N LYS A 5 -20.77 -22.42 27.87
CA LYS A 5 -20.62 -23.21 26.64
C LYS A 5 -19.80 -22.40 25.65
N ARG A 6 -18.63 -22.91 25.26
CA ARG A 6 -17.83 -22.38 24.15
C ARG A 6 -18.57 -22.63 22.83
N LYS A 7 -18.70 -21.58 22.03
CA LYS A 7 -19.14 -21.69 20.63
C LYS A 7 -18.02 -22.29 19.78
N PRO A 8 -18.31 -23.11 18.78
CA PRO A 8 -17.28 -23.67 17.90
C PRO A 8 -16.68 -22.58 16.98
N SER A 9 -15.38 -22.66 16.77
CA SER A 9 -14.62 -21.84 15.84
C SER A 9 -15.02 -22.12 14.39
N PRO A 10 -15.00 -21.12 13.49
CA PRO A 10 -15.27 -21.35 12.07
C PRO A 10 -14.17 -22.20 11.42
N PRO A 11 -14.46 -22.91 10.31
CA PRO A 11 -13.55 -23.86 9.70
C PRO A 11 -12.30 -23.19 9.16
N GLY A 12 -11.15 -23.66 9.66
CA GLY A 12 -9.84 -23.24 9.17
C GLY A 12 -9.59 -23.75 7.75
N TRP A 13 -8.84 -22.98 6.98
CA TRP A 13 -8.33 -23.37 5.68
C TRP A 13 -7.32 -24.50 5.86
N SER A 14 -7.71 -25.76 5.58
CA SER A 14 -6.78 -26.88 5.53
C SER A 14 -6.54 -27.24 4.07
N PHE A 15 -5.31 -26.97 3.60
CA PHE A 15 -4.80 -27.66 2.42
C PHE A 15 -4.47 -29.11 2.81
N ARG A 16 -5.30 -30.05 2.36
CA ARG A 16 -4.96 -31.47 2.45
C ARG A 16 -3.90 -31.80 1.41
N THR A 17 -2.70 -32.04 1.85
CA THR A 17 -1.74 -32.84 1.12
C THR A 17 -2.24 -34.28 1.13
N GLN A 18 -2.77 -34.78 0.02
CA GLN A 18 -3.07 -36.20 -0.16
C GLN A 18 -1.79 -36.96 -0.49
N THR A 19 -1.15 -37.52 0.53
CA THR A 19 -0.28 -38.67 0.33
C THR A 19 -1.15 -39.91 0.14
N ARG A 20 -1.20 -40.44 -1.08
CA ARG A 20 -1.77 -41.76 -1.37
C ARG A 20 -0.78 -42.83 -0.92
N ALA A 21 -1.07 -43.49 0.17
CA ALA A 21 -0.57 -44.86 0.44
C ALA A 21 -1.49 -45.85 -0.23
N GLY A 22 -0.87 -46.87 -0.85
CA GLY A 22 -1.51 -47.79 -1.75
C GLY A 22 -2.45 -48.81 -1.15
N CYS A 23 -3.23 -49.45 -1.99
CA CYS A 23 -3.44 -50.91 -1.95
C CYS A 23 -4.14 -51.44 -3.22
N PHE A 24 -3.49 -52.39 -3.84
CA PHE A 24 -3.85 -53.70 -4.36
C PHE A 24 -4.79 -53.88 -5.56
N CYS A 25 -4.20 -54.61 -6.52
CA CYS A 25 -4.78 -55.64 -7.42
C CYS A 25 -5.62 -55.18 -8.61
N CYS A 26 -4.92 -55.10 -9.78
CA CYS A 26 -5.41 -55.73 -11.00
C CYS A 26 -4.26 -55.97 -11.97
N ALA A 27 -4.26 -57.15 -12.60
CA ALA A 27 -3.22 -57.64 -13.49
C ALA A 27 -3.08 -56.81 -14.79
N PRO A 28 -1.89 -56.78 -15.43
CA PRO A 28 -1.67 -55.95 -16.59
C PRO A 28 -2.29 -56.55 -17.86
N PRO A 29 -2.86 -55.74 -18.78
CA PRO A 29 -3.14 -56.17 -20.14
C PRO A 29 -1.80 -56.23 -20.90
N ARG A 30 -1.63 -57.28 -21.67
CA ARG A 30 -0.48 -57.52 -22.57
C ARG A 30 -0.42 -56.49 -23.68
N GLY A 31 0.77 -55.94 -23.89
CA GLY A 31 1.14 -55.29 -25.15
C GLY A 31 1.17 -53.78 -25.12
N MET A 32 2.16 -53.23 -24.43
CA MET A 32 2.63 -51.86 -24.70
C MET A 32 4.08 -51.99 -25.21
N GLY A 33 4.26 -51.74 -26.49
CA GLY A 33 5.56 -51.56 -27.08
C GLY A 33 6.34 -50.45 -26.36
N THR A 34 7.61 -50.71 -26.13
CA THR A 34 8.56 -49.72 -25.62
C THR A 34 8.57 -48.50 -26.52
N ILE A 35 8.01 -47.41 -26.03
CA ILE A 35 8.17 -46.08 -26.64
C ILE A 35 9.64 -45.71 -26.42
N LYS A 36 10.41 -45.76 -27.51
CA LYS A 36 11.79 -45.25 -27.53
C LYS A 36 11.75 -43.76 -27.17
N ALA A 37 12.64 -43.36 -26.26
CA ALA A 37 12.84 -41.98 -25.77
C ALA A 37 13.39 -41.01 -26.83
N SER A 38 12.93 -41.08 -28.09
CA SER A 38 13.42 -40.30 -29.23
C SER A 38 12.41 -39.29 -29.81
N ASP A 39 11.16 -39.21 -29.27
CA ASP A 39 10.19 -38.24 -29.75
C ASP A 39 9.95 -37.15 -28.69
N LYS A 40 11.02 -36.55 -28.17
CA LYS A 40 10.93 -35.20 -27.66
C LYS A 40 10.76 -34.32 -28.90
N ASN A 41 9.52 -33.88 -29.11
CA ASN A 41 9.23 -32.74 -29.99
C ASN A 41 10.25 -31.66 -29.61
N PRO A 42 11.16 -31.21 -30.49
CA PRO A 42 12.07 -30.16 -30.13
C PRO A 42 11.17 -28.98 -29.77
N LEU A 43 11.23 -28.53 -28.52
CA LEU A 43 10.70 -27.21 -28.15
C LEU A 43 11.16 -26.29 -29.27
N GLN A 44 10.24 -25.74 -30.04
CA GLN A 44 10.57 -24.73 -31.04
C GLN A 44 11.34 -23.68 -30.26
N THR A 45 12.66 -23.67 -30.45
CA THR A 45 13.48 -22.60 -29.90
C THR A 45 12.89 -21.33 -30.41
N ALA A 46 12.56 -20.40 -29.48
CA ALA A 46 12.10 -19.08 -29.87
C ALA A 46 13.01 -18.54 -30.99
N PRO A 47 12.45 -17.93 -32.04
CA PRO A 47 13.26 -17.40 -33.12
C PRO A 47 14.38 -16.58 -32.52
N ASP A 48 15.62 -16.82 -32.97
CA ASP A 48 16.79 -16.10 -32.50
C ASP A 48 16.57 -14.58 -32.70
N ALA A 49 16.20 -13.90 -31.65
CA ALA A 49 15.88 -12.47 -31.66
C ALA A 49 17.08 -11.63 -32.13
N SER A 50 18.33 -12.19 -32.05
CA SER A 50 19.51 -11.51 -32.56
C SER A 50 19.49 -11.33 -34.09
N LYS A 51 18.65 -12.10 -34.82
CA LYS A 51 18.48 -12.00 -36.27
C LYS A 51 17.39 -10.98 -36.71
N SER A 52 16.54 -10.53 -35.81
CA SER A 52 15.45 -9.62 -36.16
C SER A 52 15.86 -8.15 -36.21
N GLY A 53 16.98 -7.77 -35.61
CA GLY A 53 17.39 -6.36 -35.46
C GLY A 53 16.52 -5.56 -34.48
N LEU A 54 15.43 -6.12 -33.97
CA LEU A 54 14.58 -5.49 -32.96
C LEU A 54 15.20 -5.65 -31.57
N LEU A 55 15.54 -4.55 -30.93
CA LEU A 55 16.04 -4.56 -29.56
C LEU A 55 14.88 -4.74 -28.57
N LEU A 56 15.11 -5.36 -27.44
CA LEU A 56 14.10 -5.58 -26.40
C LEU A 56 13.48 -4.25 -25.92
N LYS A 57 14.27 -3.19 -25.82
CA LYS A 57 13.79 -1.83 -25.46
C LYS A 57 12.79 -1.24 -26.47
N ASP A 58 12.84 -1.69 -27.72
CA ASP A 58 11.98 -1.22 -28.82
C ASP A 58 10.78 -2.17 -29.05
N PHE A 59 10.72 -3.26 -28.30
CA PHE A 59 9.62 -4.23 -28.38
C PHE A 59 8.43 -3.74 -27.56
N LYS A 60 7.38 -3.30 -28.29
CA LYS A 60 6.13 -2.77 -27.72
C LYS A 60 4.94 -3.61 -28.18
N PRO A 61 4.71 -4.78 -27.59
CA PRO A 61 3.62 -5.65 -28.00
C PRO A 61 2.27 -5.04 -27.64
N HIS A 62 1.32 -5.12 -28.59
CA HIS A 62 -0.08 -4.78 -28.35
C HIS A 62 -0.88 -6.05 -28.17
N SER A 63 -1.72 -6.08 -27.13
CA SER A 63 -2.63 -7.21 -26.91
C SER A 63 -3.64 -7.32 -28.04
N MET A 64 -3.82 -8.54 -28.56
CA MET A 64 -4.84 -8.87 -29.55
C MET A 64 -6.14 -9.36 -28.92
N LEU A 65 -6.24 -9.36 -27.60
CA LEU A 65 -7.45 -9.75 -26.88
C LEU A 65 -8.61 -8.80 -27.20
N ARG A 66 -9.79 -9.38 -27.35
CA ARG A 66 -11.05 -8.65 -27.52
C ARG A 66 -11.92 -8.85 -26.30
N VAL A 67 -11.62 -8.12 -25.26
CA VAL A 67 -12.28 -8.17 -23.96
C VAL A 67 -13.13 -6.90 -23.75
N PRO A 68 -14.14 -6.94 -22.86
CA PRO A 68 -14.88 -5.76 -22.46
C PRO A 68 -13.97 -4.65 -21.96
N LYS A 69 -14.33 -3.39 -22.26
CA LYS A 69 -13.61 -2.20 -21.81
C LYS A 69 -14.62 -1.23 -21.22
N ASN A 70 -14.84 -1.36 -19.91
CA ASN A 70 -15.71 -0.45 -19.20
C ASN A 70 -14.92 0.79 -18.75
N ARG A 71 -15.53 1.95 -18.90
CA ARG A 71 -15.02 3.20 -18.33
C ARG A 71 -15.95 3.61 -17.21
N ILE A 72 -15.41 3.71 -16.00
CA ILE A 72 -16.15 4.10 -14.80
C ILE A 72 -15.75 5.53 -14.45
N GLU A 73 -16.48 6.50 -14.99
CA GLU A 73 -16.19 7.93 -14.79
C GLU A 73 -16.53 8.44 -13.39
N ARG A 74 -17.47 7.77 -12.70
CA ARG A 74 -17.88 8.08 -11.32
C ARG A 74 -18.12 6.80 -10.55
N PRO A 75 -17.75 6.77 -9.25
CA PRO A 75 -17.97 5.61 -8.40
C PRO A 75 -19.45 5.46 -8.03
N ARG A 76 -19.86 4.25 -7.68
CA ARG A 76 -21.24 3.96 -7.21
C ARG A 76 -21.59 4.65 -5.90
N PHE A 77 -20.60 4.97 -5.08
CA PHE A 77 -20.76 5.62 -3.77
C PHE A 77 -19.76 6.76 -3.64
N PRO A 78 -20.03 7.78 -2.79
CA PRO A 78 -19.05 8.80 -2.47
C PRO A 78 -17.75 8.18 -1.94
N VAL A 79 -16.61 8.77 -2.31
CA VAL A 79 -15.29 8.25 -1.97
C VAL A 79 -14.59 9.16 -0.97
N ILE A 80 -14.00 8.57 0.05
CA ILE A 80 -12.94 9.18 0.85
C ILE A 80 -11.63 8.55 0.37
N ASP A 81 -10.79 9.35 -0.29
CA ASP A 81 -9.43 8.92 -0.63
C ASP A 81 -8.56 9.11 0.60
N ALA A 82 -8.31 8.00 1.30
CA ALA A 82 -7.63 8.00 2.58
C ALA A 82 -6.10 8.10 2.47
N HIS A 83 -5.57 8.27 1.24
CA HIS A 83 -4.13 8.31 1.02
C HIS A 83 -3.77 9.22 -0.16
N VAL A 84 -3.51 10.50 0.16
CA VAL A 84 -2.95 11.45 -0.81
C VAL A 84 -1.84 12.28 -0.17
N HIS A 85 -0.99 12.89 -1.00
CA HIS A 85 0.11 13.76 -0.59
C HIS A 85 -0.09 15.15 -1.20
N LEU A 86 -0.69 16.07 -0.46
CA LEU A 86 -0.94 17.46 -0.89
C LEU A 86 0.17 18.43 -0.50
N THR A 87 0.97 18.02 0.48
CA THR A 87 2.12 18.76 1.00
C THR A 87 3.28 17.82 1.25
N TRP A 88 4.49 18.37 1.41
CA TRP A 88 5.67 17.60 1.76
C TRP A 88 6.62 18.45 2.61
N SER A 89 7.41 17.84 3.50
CA SER A 89 8.46 18.56 4.22
C SER A 89 9.45 19.19 3.26
N SER A 90 9.70 20.49 3.40
CA SER A 90 10.65 21.22 2.55
C SER A 90 12.11 20.91 2.88
N LYS A 91 12.39 20.30 4.04
CA LYS A 91 13.72 19.97 4.50
C LYS A 91 13.84 18.50 4.80
N VAL A 92 14.68 17.83 4.03
CA VAL A 92 14.95 16.39 4.15
C VAL A 92 16.45 16.18 4.33
N ARG A 93 16.83 15.31 5.26
CA ARG A 93 18.21 14.86 5.50
C ARG A 93 18.25 13.34 5.35
N SER A 94 18.95 12.85 4.33
CA SER A 94 19.09 11.39 4.07
C SER A 94 17.77 10.63 4.12
N GLY A 95 16.71 11.13 3.45
CA GLY A 95 15.38 10.52 3.42
C GLY A 95 14.52 10.79 4.67
N VAL A 96 15.01 11.55 5.64
CA VAL A 96 14.29 11.89 6.89
C VAL A 96 13.82 13.33 6.85
N SER A 97 12.52 13.54 6.99
CA SER A 97 11.92 14.88 7.12
C SER A 97 12.31 15.52 8.44
N VAL A 98 12.86 16.75 8.37
CA VAL A 98 13.27 17.52 9.53
C VAL A 98 12.76 18.97 9.42
N GLY A 99 12.43 19.57 10.57
CA GLY A 99 11.87 20.92 10.61
C GLY A 99 10.38 20.97 10.29
N GLU A 100 9.85 22.21 10.30
CA GLU A 100 8.39 22.45 10.21
C GLU A 100 7.94 22.99 8.85
N ASP A 101 8.87 23.42 7.99
CA ASP A 101 8.50 24.02 6.70
C ASP A 101 7.96 22.97 5.73
N ILE A 102 6.90 23.35 5.00
CA ILE A 102 6.25 22.51 4.01
C ILE A 102 6.23 23.14 2.62
N THR A 103 6.33 22.30 1.60
CA THR A 103 6.00 22.60 0.21
C THR A 103 4.55 22.18 -0.04
N VAL A 104 3.78 23.02 -0.71
CA VAL A 104 2.38 22.75 -1.09
C VAL A 104 2.35 22.43 -2.57
N PHE A 105 1.79 21.29 -2.95
CA PHE A 105 1.77 20.81 -4.34
C PHE A 105 0.61 21.35 -5.16
N ALA A 106 -0.55 21.54 -4.53
CA ALA A 106 -1.73 22.12 -5.15
C ALA A 106 -2.59 22.84 -4.11
N LYS A 107 -3.48 23.71 -4.57
CA LYS A 107 -4.43 24.39 -3.71
C LYS A 107 -5.83 23.76 -3.82
N PRO A 108 -6.74 24.00 -2.87
CA PRO A 108 -8.10 23.47 -2.94
C PRO A 108 -8.81 23.76 -4.26
N GLU A 109 -8.63 24.96 -4.83
CA GLU A 109 -9.26 25.34 -6.12
C GLU A 109 -8.79 24.51 -7.31
N ASP A 110 -7.61 23.89 -7.25
CA ASP A 110 -7.09 23.00 -8.28
C ASP A 110 -7.65 21.59 -8.12
N LEU A 111 -7.89 21.15 -6.86
CA LEU A 111 -8.29 19.81 -6.49
C LEU A 111 -9.81 19.59 -6.55
N LEU A 112 -10.58 20.54 -6.05
CA LEU A 112 -12.03 20.42 -5.90
C LEU A 112 -12.76 20.10 -7.21
N PRO A 113 -12.41 20.66 -8.38
CA PRO A 113 -13.07 20.32 -9.63
C PRO A 113 -12.89 18.86 -10.04
N VAL A 114 -11.72 18.24 -9.78
CA VAL A 114 -11.47 16.82 -10.03
C VAL A 114 -12.27 15.97 -9.04
N MET A 115 -12.21 16.30 -7.77
CA MET A 115 -12.97 15.62 -6.71
C MET A 115 -14.48 15.59 -7.04
N ASP A 116 -15.05 16.70 -7.49
CA ASP A 116 -16.48 16.80 -7.82
C ASP A 116 -16.84 15.94 -9.04
N ARG A 117 -16.01 15.96 -10.08
CA ARG A 117 -16.22 15.11 -11.26
C ARG A 117 -16.11 13.64 -10.93
N LYS A 118 -15.16 13.28 -10.07
CA LYS A 118 -14.84 11.88 -9.72
C LYS A 118 -15.58 11.36 -8.49
N GLY A 119 -16.50 12.13 -7.89
CA GLY A 119 -17.28 11.70 -6.74
C GLY A 119 -16.45 11.53 -5.47
N VAL A 120 -15.26 12.13 -5.43
CA VAL A 120 -14.40 12.14 -4.24
C VAL A 120 -14.91 13.20 -3.28
N ARG A 121 -15.41 12.74 -2.13
CA ARG A 121 -15.95 13.61 -1.08
C ARG A 121 -14.83 14.27 -0.27
N THR A 122 -13.84 13.47 0.15
CA THR A 122 -12.77 13.92 1.04
C THR A 122 -11.43 13.35 0.57
N LEU A 123 -10.40 14.20 0.54
CA LEU A 123 -9.00 13.81 0.41
C LEU A 123 -8.35 13.83 1.79
N VAL A 124 -7.64 12.77 2.15
CA VAL A 124 -6.87 12.71 3.39
C VAL A 124 -5.40 13.00 3.07
N ASN A 125 -4.95 14.21 3.40
CA ASN A 125 -3.56 14.61 3.24
C ASN A 125 -2.70 13.95 4.33
N LEU A 126 -1.90 12.98 3.95
CA LEU A 126 -1.08 12.22 4.90
C LEU A 126 0.18 12.98 5.35
N THR A 127 0.71 13.86 4.53
CA THR A 127 1.97 14.57 4.77
C THR A 127 1.74 16.03 5.15
N GLY A 128 0.90 16.25 6.16
CA GLY A 128 0.56 17.60 6.63
C GLY A 128 1.68 18.34 7.34
N GLY A 129 2.78 17.63 7.66
CA GLY A 129 3.92 18.18 8.37
C GLY A 129 3.75 18.19 9.89
N VAL A 130 4.57 18.99 10.57
CA VAL A 130 4.61 19.14 12.04
C VAL A 130 4.54 20.61 12.42
N GLY A 131 4.16 20.93 13.67
CA GLY A 131 4.18 22.29 14.22
C GLY A 131 3.49 23.30 13.32
N LYS A 132 4.16 24.37 12.95
CA LYS A 132 3.63 25.43 12.08
C LYS A 132 3.30 24.96 10.65
N GLY A 133 4.02 23.97 10.13
CA GLY A 133 3.70 23.37 8.85
C GLY A 133 2.34 22.67 8.87
N LEU A 134 2.07 21.90 9.92
CA LEU A 134 0.78 21.28 10.14
C LEU A 134 -0.35 22.33 10.28
N GLU A 135 -0.13 23.37 11.09
CA GLU A 135 -1.11 24.46 11.24
C GLU A 135 -1.44 25.11 9.90
N ARG A 136 -0.40 25.36 9.08
CA ARG A 136 -0.57 25.91 7.73
C ARG A 136 -1.32 24.96 6.80
N SER A 137 -1.04 23.66 6.84
CA SER A 137 -1.76 22.65 6.04
C SER A 137 -3.24 22.62 6.41
N ILE A 138 -3.57 22.58 7.70
CA ILE A 138 -4.95 22.58 8.19
C ILE A 138 -5.69 23.87 7.80
N GLU A 139 -5.04 25.03 7.91
CA GLU A 139 -5.63 26.30 7.49
C GLU A 139 -5.93 26.32 5.99
N LEU A 140 -4.98 25.84 5.19
CA LEU A 140 -5.08 25.86 3.72
C LEU A 140 -6.13 24.89 3.19
N PHE A 141 -6.27 23.72 3.79
CA PHE A 141 -7.12 22.64 3.27
C PHE A 141 -8.38 22.43 4.11
N ASP A 142 -8.22 22.02 5.36
CA ASP A 142 -9.34 21.56 6.21
C ASP A 142 -10.31 22.70 6.53
N LYS A 143 -9.78 23.89 6.87
CA LYS A 143 -10.61 25.07 7.19
C LYS A 143 -11.09 25.82 5.95
N ALA A 144 -10.31 25.84 4.87
CA ALA A 144 -10.72 26.51 3.64
C ALA A 144 -11.88 25.80 2.93
N ALA A 145 -11.95 24.47 3.03
CA ALA A 145 -13.04 23.68 2.44
C ALA A 145 -13.47 22.56 3.41
N PRO A 146 -14.28 22.88 4.44
CA PRO A 146 -14.67 21.95 5.48
C PRO A 146 -15.34 20.69 4.95
N GLY A 147 -14.86 19.52 5.42
CA GLY A 147 -15.35 18.21 5.00
C GLY A 147 -14.78 17.70 3.66
N ARG A 148 -14.05 18.55 2.92
CA ARG A 148 -13.42 18.15 1.66
C ARG A 148 -11.99 17.66 1.86
N PHE A 149 -11.34 18.06 2.95
CA PHE A 149 -9.98 17.66 3.30
C PHE A 149 -9.91 17.24 4.76
N ALA A 150 -8.96 16.36 5.06
CA ALA A 150 -8.57 15.94 6.40
C ALA A 150 -7.06 15.78 6.42
N THR A 151 -6.38 16.44 7.34
CA THR A 151 -4.92 16.46 7.39
C THR A 151 -4.40 15.63 8.54
N LEU A 152 -3.35 14.82 8.30
CA LEU A 152 -2.59 14.07 9.28
C LEU A 152 -1.30 14.81 9.63
N THR A 153 -0.80 14.58 10.85
CA THR A 153 0.54 15.00 11.25
C THR A 153 1.58 13.93 10.95
N GLU A 154 2.86 14.28 11.10
CA GLU A 154 4.01 13.40 10.96
C GLU A 154 4.84 13.41 12.24
N PRO A 155 5.73 12.42 12.49
CA PRO A 155 6.71 12.52 13.57
C PRO A 155 7.75 13.62 13.27
N SER A 156 8.25 14.30 14.31
CA SER A 156 9.39 15.20 14.19
C SER A 156 10.66 14.47 14.55
N TYR A 157 11.63 14.40 13.63
CA TYR A 157 12.89 13.68 13.86
C TYR A 157 14.07 14.59 14.19
N GLU A 158 13.88 15.90 14.16
CA GLU A 158 14.97 16.88 14.40
C GLU A 158 15.64 16.69 15.76
N HIS A 159 14.86 16.35 16.77
CA HIS A 159 15.31 16.16 18.16
C HIS A 159 15.50 14.69 18.55
N PHE A 160 15.55 13.76 17.58
CA PHE A 160 15.63 12.32 17.84
C PHE A 160 16.76 11.90 18.79
N PRO A 161 17.97 12.49 18.76
CA PRO A 161 19.04 12.14 19.68
C PRO A 161 18.84 12.61 21.13
N GLU A 162 17.83 13.42 21.42
CA GLU A 162 17.60 13.96 22.76
C GLU A 162 16.98 12.92 23.70
N ALA A 163 17.42 12.91 24.96
CA ALA A 163 16.99 11.92 25.96
C ALA A 163 15.48 11.98 26.28
N ASN A 164 14.84 13.14 26.09
CA ASN A 164 13.41 13.35 26.31
C ASN A 164 12.56 13.21 25.02
N TYR A 165 13.15 12.69 23.93
CA TYR A 165 12.51 12.61 22.61
C TYR A 165 11.10 12.00 22.66
N GLY A 166 10.92 10.88 23.39
CA GLY A 166 9.62 10.26 23.52
C GLY A 166 8.55 11.17 24.10
N GLN A 167 8.90 11.96 25.13
CA GLN A 167 7.99 12.97 25.70
C GLN A 167 7.65 14.05 24.66
N LEU A 168 8.66 14.57 23.94
CA LEU A 168 8.45 15.59 22.90
C LEU A 168 7.51 15.08 21.80
N GLN A 169 7.60 13.81 21.42
CA GLN A 169 6.67 13.22 20.44
C GLN A 169 5.25 13.12 20.98
N GLY A 170 5.05 12.71 22.23
CA GLY A 170 3.73 12.70 22.86
C GLY A 170 3.09 14.10 22.87
N GLU A 171 3.85 15.12 23.30
CA GLU A 171 3.42 16.52 23.31
C GLU A 171 3.11 17.06 21.90
N ALA A 172 3.87 16.62 20.88
CA ALA A 172 3.60 16.96 19.49
C ALA A 172 2.28 16.38 18.99
N ILE A 173 1.92 15.15 19.36
CA ILE A 173 0.63 14.56 19.04
C ILE A 173 -0.51 15.29 19.76
N ASP A 174 -0.34 15.64 21.04
CA ASP A 174 -1.32 16.46 21.78
C ASP A 174 -1.56 17.82 21.11
N HIS A 175 -0.49 18.46 20.62
CA HIS A 175 -0.59 19.69 19.84
C HIS A 175 -1.33 19.45 18.51
N ALA A 176 -0.94 18.44 17.76
CA ALA A 176 -1.54 18.09 16.47
C ALA A 176 -3.06 17.85 16.60
N HIS A 177 -3.48 17.12 17.63
CA HIS A 177 -4.90 16.92 17.93
C HIS A 177 -5.62 18.25 18.19
N ARG A 178 -5.04 19.14 19.04
CA ARG A 178 -5.65 20.44 19.36
C ARG A 178 -5.85 21.35 18.14
N VAL A 179 -4.93 21.31 17.17
CA VAL A 179 -5.03 22.13 15.95
C VAL A 179 -5.94 21.52 14.89
N GLY A 180 -6.31 20.23 15.04
CA GLY A 180 -7.32 19.57 14.21
C GLY A 180 -6.82 18.44 13.31
N ALA A 181 -5.59 17.97 13.49
CA ALA A 181 -5.09 16.80 12.78
C ALA A 181 -5.95 15.56 13.09
N ARG A 182 -6.19 14.72 12.07
CA ARG A 182 -7.07 13.56 12.13
C ARG A 182 -6.37 12.23 12.38
N GLY A 183 -5.05 12.21 12.37
CA GLY A 183 -4.23 11.03 12.56
C GLY A 183 -2.76 11.35 12.45
N LEU A 184 -1.94 10.32 12.52
CA LEU A 184 -0.49 10.37 12.36
C LEU A 184 -0.07 9.57 11.13
N LYS A 185 0.78 10.10 10.28
CA LYS A 185 1.46 9.39 9.20
C LYS A 185 2.89 9.06 9.61
N LEU A 186 3.24 7.80 9.52
CA LEU A 186 4.62 7.34 9.50
C LEU A 186 5.00 7.02 8.06
N LEU A 187 5.98 7.73 7.52
CA LEU A 187 6.67 7.38 6.29
C LEU A 187 7.64 6.22 6.56
N LYS A 188 8.19 5.60 5.51
CA LYS A 188 9.18 4.50 5.62
C LYS A 188 10.53 4.93 6.24
N THR A 189 10.45 5.77 7.26
CA THR A 189 11.61 6.37 7.94
C THR A 189 12.23 5.39 8.91
N LEU A 190 11.41 4.71 9.74
CA LEU A 190 11.89 3.74 10.71
C LEU A 190 12.26 2.43 10.01
N GLY A 191 13.43 1.93 10.32
CA GLY A 191 13.98 0.71 9.75
C GLY A 191 14.76 0.91 8.46
N LEU A 192 14.53 2.01 7.71
CA LEU A 192 15.15 2.22 6.40
C LEU A 192 16.00 3.50 6.28
N TYR A 193 15.62 4.60 6.94
CA TYR A 193 16.31 5.88 6.78
C TYR A 193 16.79 6.49 8.09
N LEU A 194 15.97 6.51 9.14
CA LEU A 194 16.34 7.13 10.41
C LEU A 194 17.49 6.37 11.07
N ARG A 195 18.52 7.12 11.46
CA ARG A 195 19.69 6.62 12.19
C ARG A 195 19.79 7.27 13.56
N GLU A 196 20.61 6.70 14.43
CA GLU A 196 20.79 7.18 15.81
C GLU A 196 21.16 8.68 15.89
N GLY A 197 21.93 9.21 14.95
CA GLY A 197 22.25 10.63 14.81
C GLY A 197 21.38 11.35 13.78
N VAL A 198 20.16 10.86 13.49
CA VAL A 198 19.23 11.26 12.43
C VAL A 198 19.68 10.76 11.05
N ASP A 199 20.87 11.10 10.59
CA ASP A 199 21.47 10.73 9.30
C ASP A 199 22.77 9.92 9.42
N SER A 200 23.16 9.53 10.62
CA SER A 200 24.40 8.83 10.92
C SER A 200 24.25 7.81 12.03
N GLY A 201 25.10 6.80 12.03
CA GLY A 201 25.04 5.70 13.00
C GLY A 201 24.16 4.53 12.53
N ALA A 202 23.74 3.68 13.46
CA ALA A 202 22.89 2.52 13.18
C ALA A 202 21.46 2.94 12.78
N LEU A 203 20.78 2.12 11.95
CA LEU A 203 19.37 2.31 11.64
C LEU A 203 18.50 2.10 12.89
N VAL A 204 17.47 2.91 13.02
CA VAL A 204 16.49 2.85 14.11
C VAL A 204 15.36 1.89 13.72
N ALA A 205 15.15 0.88 14.54
CA ALA A 205 14.15 -0.15 14.27
C ALA A 205 12.72 0.41 14.32
N VAL A 206 11.79 -0.23 13.60
CA VAL A 206 10.37 0.15 13.58
C VAL A 206 9.74 0.08 14.98
N ASP A 207 10.16 -0.89 15.80
CA ASP A 207 9.65 -1.11 17.16
C ASP A 207 10.49 -0.46 18.26
N ASP A 208 11.27 0.58 17.92
CA ASP A 208 12.04 1.32 18.91
C ASP A 208 11.13 1.98 19.96
N ARG A 209 11.46 1.76 21.22
CA ARG A 209 10.62 2.18 22.35
C ARG A 209 10.61 3.68 22.61
N ARG A 210 11.54 4.43 22.02
CA ARG A 210 11.53 5.91 22.11
C ARG A 210 10.28 6.51 21.47
N PHE A 211 9.61 5.77 20.59
CA PHE A 211 8.34 6.17 19.99
C PHE A 211 7.09 5.73 20.77
N ASP A 212 7.21 4.89 21.80
CA ASP A 212 6.06 4.39 22.57
C ASP A 212 5.12 5.52 23.06
N PRO A 213 5.60 6.66 23.63
CA PRO A 213 4.72 7.77 24.03
C PRO A 213 3.90 8.39 22.88
N MET A 214 4.45 8.42 21.66
CA MET A 214 3.75 8.91 20.48
C MET A 214 2.54 8.01 20.13
N TRP A 215 2.73 6.68 20.16
CA TRP A 215 1.65 5.73 19.91
C TRP A 215 0.57 5.78 20.99
N GLU A 216 0.97 5.95 22.23
CA GLU A 216 0.06 6.08 23.37
C GLU A 216 -0.77 7.38 23.29
N ALA A 217 -0.16 8.50 22.90
CA ALA A 217 -0.84 9.77 22.68
C ALA A 217 -1.85 9.65 21.52
N CYS A 218 -1.49 8.99 20.41
CA CYS A 218 -2.43 8.71 19.33
C CYS A 218 -3.64 7.90 19.82
N ALA A 219 -3.43 6.88 20.66
CA ALA A 219 -4.52 6.10 21.24
C ALA A 219 -5.42 6.94 22.14
N ALA A 220 -4.83 7.82 22.98
CA ALA A 220 -5.56 8.70 23.89
C ALA A 220 -6.51 9.65 23.16
N HIS A 221 -6.15 10.09 21.96
CA HIS A 221 -6.94 10.98 21.12
C HIS A 221 -7.77 10.28 20.05
N ASN A 222 -7.77 8.94 20.01
CA ASN A 222 -8.37 8.14 18.93
C ASN A 222 -7.87 8.55 17.53
N MET A 223 -6.62 8.98 17.41
CA MET A 223 -5.96 9.31 16.17
C MET A 223 -5.37 8.03 15.57
N PRO A 224 -5.83 7.57 14.39
CA PRO A 224 -5.23 6.41 13.74
C PRO A 224 -3.82 6.72 13.23
N VAL A 225 -2.96 5.70 13.22
CA VAL A 225 -1.59 5.76 12.73
C VAL A 225 -1.52 5.11 11.35
N PHE A 226 -1.28 5.89 10.32
CA PHE A 226 -1.08 5.43 8.94
C PHE A 226 0.40 5.07 8.76
N MET A 227 0.69 3.78 8.66
CA MET A 227 2.03 3.25 8.78
C MET A 227 2.56 2.70 7.45
N HIS A 228 3.58 3.38 6.89
CA HIS A 228 4.37 2.91 5.77
C HIS A 228 5.77 2.57 6.29
N VAL A 229 6.12 1.30 6.39
CA VAL A 229 7.40 0.87 6.97
C VAL A 229 8.26 0.04 6.01
N SER A 230 7.66 -0.49 4.94
CA SER A 230 8.33 -1.33 3.96
C SER A 230 7.78 -1.10 2.57
N ASP A 231 8.46 -1.62 1.56
CA ASP A 231 8.10 -1.58 0.14
C ASP A 231 7.89 -2.99 -0.43
N PRO A 232 7.49 -3.14 -1.71
CA PRO A 232 7.39 -4.43 -2.36
C PRO A 232 8.64 -5.29 -2.18
N GLU A 233 8.45 -6.60 -2.09
CA GLU A 233 9.55 -7.55 -1.84
C GLU A 233 10.72 -7.39 -2.83
N ALA A 234 10.41 -7.05 -4.09
CA ALA A 234 11.41 -6.81 -5.13
C ALA A 234 12.40 -5.67 -4.79
N PHE A 235 12.03 -4.72 -3.91
CA PHE A 235 12.91 -3.62 -3.50
C PHE A 235 14.05 -4.07 -2.57
N PHE A 236 13.93 -5.26 -2.00
CA PHE A 236 14.92 -5.90 -1.12
C PHE A 236 15.74 -6.98 -1.85
N LEU A 237 15.53 -7.15 -3.16
CA LEU A 237 16.24 -8.11 -4.00
C LEU A 237 17.21 -7.37 -4.94
N PRO A 238 18.20 -8.09 -5.54
CA PRO A 238 19.07 -7.48 -6.54
C PRO A 238 18.27 -6.84 -7.67
N THR A 239 18.71 -5.66 -8.13
CA THR A 239 18.12 -5.01 -9.31
C THR A 239 18.82 -5.60 -10.56
N ASP A 240 18.41 -6.81 -10.94
CA ASP A 240 18.95 -7.58 -12.07
C ASP A 240 17.84 -8.03 -13.03
N GLU A 241 18.20 -8.89 -14.00
CA GLU A 241 17.27 -9.37 -15.04
C GLU A 241 16.11 -10.24 -14.52
N TYR A 242 16.12 -10.62 -13.25
CA TYR A 242 15.06 -11.42 -12.60
C TYR A 242 14.13 -10.56 -11.72
N ASN A 243 14.47 -9.30 -11.49
CA ASN A 243 13.68 -8.41 -10.66
C ASN A 243 12.47 -7.89 -11.42
N GLU A 244 11.25 -8.20 -10.98
CA GLU A 244 10.02 -7.78 -11.68
C GLU A 244 9.82 -6.24 -11.67
N ARG A 245 10.51 -5.53 -10.78
CA ARG A 245 10.49 -4.06 -10.63
C ARG A 245 11.75 -3.41 -11.22
N TYR A 246 12.47 -4.11 -12.10
CA TYR A 246 13.75 -3.64 -12.64
C TYR A 246 13.69 -2.22 -13.20
N GLU A 247 12.70 -1.89 -14.04
CA GLU A 247 12.59 -0.57 -14.68
C GLU A 247 12.30 0.53 -13.66
N GLU A 248 11.46 0.26 -12.66
CA GLU A 248 11.18 1.17 -11.56
C GLU A 248 12.44 1.45 -10.73
N LEU A 249 13.14 0.41 -10.28
CA LEU A 249 14.35 0.54 -9.48
C LEU A 249 15.56 1.09 -10.27
N ALA A 250 15.61 0.87 -11.58
CA ALA A 250 16.63 1.47 -12.44
C ALA A 250 16.42 2.99 -12.60
N ASN A 251 15.15 3.45 -12.59
CA ASN A 251 14.81 4.88 -12.62
C ASN A 251 14.93 5.54 -11.23
N HIS A 252 14.75 4.76 -10.15
CA HIS A 252 14.79 5.21 -8.76
C HIS A 252 15.75 4.32 -7.93
N PRO A 253 17.06 4.37 -8.18
CA PRO A 253 18.03 3.50 -7.50
C PRO A 253 18.09 3.70 -5.99
N ASP A 254 17.67 4.87 -5.50
CA ASP A 254 17.54 5.22 -4.07
C ASP A 254 16.34 4.52 -3.39
N TRP A 255 15.47 3.84 -4.15
CA TRP A 255 14.38 3.03 -3.62
C TRP A 255 14.79 1.58 -3.37
N SER A 256 15.97 1.15 -3.82
CA SER A 256 16.49 -0.18 -3.53
C SER A 256 17.01 -0.27 -2.09
N PHE A 257 16.53 -1.28 -1.38
CA PHE A 257 16.97 -1.64 -0.03
C PHE A 257 17.72 -2.97 -0.01
N TYR A 258 18.29 -3.35 -1.16
CA TYR A 258 19.14 -4.52 -1.27
C TYR A 258 20.56 -4.22 -0.78
N GLY A 259 21.01 -4.95 0.25
CA GLY A 259 22.37 -4.83 0.78
C GLY A 259 22.44 -5.10 2.29
N PRO A 260 23.63 -5.34 2.83
CA PRO A 260 23.82 -5.68 4.24
C PRO A 260 23.54 -4.52 5.20
N GLU A 261 23.40 -3.30 4.69
CA GLU A 261 23.07 -2.09 5.44
C GLU A 261 21.58 -1.97 5.78
N PHE A 262 20.72 -2.74 5.12
CA PHE A 262 19.29 -2.74 5.35
C PHE A 262 18.81 -4.07 5.96
N PRO A 263 17.79 -4.03 6.83
CA PRO A 263 17.10 -5.26 7.25
C PRO A 263 16.31 -5.85 6.07
N SER A 264 16.02 -7.14 6.12
CA SER A 264 15.10 -7.77 5.17
C SER A 264 13.67 -7.28 5.34
N ASN A 265 12.82 -7.46 4.32
CA ASN A 265 11.40 -7.14 4.40
C ASN A 265 10.74 -7.85 5.59
N GLU A 266 11.00 -9.15 5.78
CA GLU A 266 10.44 -9.91 6.89
C GLU A 266 10.87 -9.38 8.27
N GLU A 267 12.11 -8.93 8.42
CA GLU A 267 12.60 -8.34 9.68
C GLU A 267 11.87 -7.03 10.01
N ILE A 268 11.65 -6.17 9.00
CA ILE A 268 10.88 -4.92 9.15
C ILE A 268 9.44 -5.22 9.54
N LEU A 269 8.78 -6.14 8.83
CA LEU A 269 7.40 -6.52 9.11
C LEU A 269 7.25 -7.20 10.48
N ALA A 270 8.22 -8.01 10.89
CA ALA A 270 8.24 -8.60 12.24
C ALA A 270 8.41 -7.52 13.32
N ALA A 271 9.23 -6.48 13.09
CA ALA A 271 9.35 -5.35 14.01
C ALA A 271 8.04 -4.56 14.10
N ARG A 272 7.39 -4.30 12.97
CA ARG A 272 6.03 -3.70 12.91
C ARG A 272 5.04 -4.51 13.76
N ASP A 273 5.02 -5.82 13.60
CA ASP A 273 4.09 -6.70 14.32
C ASP A 273 4.34 -6.68 15.82
N ARG A 274 5.61 -6.61 16.28
CA ARG A 274 5.95 -6.43 17.71
C ARG A 274 5.48 -5.09 18.26
N LEU A 275 5.60 -4.02 17.47
CA LEU A 275 5.07 -2.70 17.82
C LEU A 275 3.55 -2.75 18.00
N ILE A 276 2.81 -3.28 17.01
CA ILE A 276 1.34 -3.38 17.05
C ILE A 276 0.87 -4.19 18.26
N ALA A 277 1.52 -5.33 18.53
CA ALA A 277 1.23 -6.17 19.70
C ALA A 277 1.39 -5.43 21.02
N ARG A 278 2.36 -4.51 21.09
CA ARG A 278 2.66 -3.70 22.29
C ARG A 278 1.64 -2.57 22.50
N HIS A 279 0.99 -2.09 21.43
CA HIS A 279 0.05 -0.97 21.46
C HIS A 279 -1.38 -1.36 21.00
N PRO A 280 -2.07 -2.25 21.73
CA PRO A 280 -3.38 -2.77 21.31
C PRO A 280 -4.52 -1.74 21.34
N LYS A 281 -4.30 -0.58 21.96
CA LYS A 281 -5.28 0.53 21.99
C LYS A 281 -5.12 1.52 20.83
N THR A 282 -3.97 1.50 20.14
CA THR A 282 -3.70 2.35 19.00
C THR A 282 -4.26 1.68 17.74
N THR A 283 -5.00 2.42 16.93
CA THR A 283 -5.46 1.95 15.63
C THR A 283 -4.36 2.15 14.60
N PHE A 284 -3.95 1.11 13.91
CA PHE A 284 -2.95 1.18 12.85
C PHE A 284 -3.58 0.90 11.48
N VAL A 285 -3.32 1.78 10.51
CA VAL A 285 -3.61 1.55 9.09
C VAL A 285 -2.30 1.16 8.43
N LEU A 286 -2.17 -0.09 8.06
CA LEU A 286 -0.99 -0.65 7.41
C LEU A 286 -1.11 -0.37 5.92
N MET A 287 -0.35 0.58 5.43
CA MET A 287 -0.48 1.12 4.09
C MET A 287 -0.04 0.13 3.03
N HIS A 288 -0.46 0.37 1.79
CA HIS A 288 -0.05 -0.42 0.63
C HIS A 288 -0.32 -1.92 0.82
N VAL A 289 -1.54 -2.26 1.30
CA VAL A 289 -1.94 -3.65 1.62
C VAL A 289 -0.97 -4.27 2.64
N GLY A 290 -0.69 -3.52 3.72
CA GLY A 290 0.18 -3.99 4.79
C GLY A 290 1.66 -4.07 4.41
N ASN A 291 2.08 -3.35 3.35
CA ASN A 291 3.40 -3.39 2.75
C ASN A 291 3.81 -4.78 2.19
N TRP A 292 2.84 -5.64 1.88
CA TRP A 292 3.11 -6.96 1.30
C TRP A 292 1.96 -7.44 0.41
N ALA A 293 1.59 -6.64 -0.58
CA ALA A 293 0.48 -6.92 -1.49
C ALA A 293 0.69 -8.19 -2.32
N GLU A 294 1.93 -8.62 -2.49
CA GLU A 294 2.33 -9.87 -3.17
C GLU A 294 1.95 -11.11 -2.36
N ASN A 295 1.78 -10.97 -1.03
CA ASN A 295 1.49 -12.06 -0.09
C ASN A 295 0.23 -11.78 0.74
N LEU A 296 -0.93 -11.82 0.10
CA LEU A 296 -2.22 -11.57 0.77
C LEU A 296 -2.53 -12.55 1.91
N GLN A 297 -1.91 -13.74 1.92
CA GLN A 297 -2.06 -14.67 3.02
C GLN A 297 -1.39 -14.12 4.29
N ALA A 298 -0.15 -13.65 4.20
CA ALA A 298 0.56 -13.07 5.34
C ALA A 298 -0.15 -11.80 5.86
N VAL A 299 -0.68 -10.96 4.94
CA VAL A 299 -1.49 -9.80 5.33
C VAL A 299 -2.77 -10.22 6.07
N ALA A 300 -3.45 -11.27 5.59
CA ALA A 300 -4.63 -11.82 6.25
C ALA A 300 -4.31 -12.35 7.66
N GLU A 301 -3.20 -13.06 7.83
CA GLU A 301 -2.73 -13.54 9.13
C GLU A 301 -2.41 -12.40 10.10
N CYS A 302 -1.81 -11.30 9.60
CA CYS A 302 -1.58 -10.08 10.38
C CYS A 302 -2.90 -9.45 10.84
N LEU A 303 -3.87 -9.28 9.91
CA LEU A 303 -5.19 -8.76 10.24
C LEU A 303 -5.94 -9.65 11.24
N ASP A 304 -5.87 -10.96 11.12
CA ASP A 304 -6.50 -11.91 12.06
C ASP A 304 -5.88 -11.84 13.45
N ARG A 305 -4.56 -11.64 13.53
CA ARG A 305 -3.80 -11.53 14.79
C ARG A 305 -4.07 -10.22 15.52
N PHE A 306 -4.20 -9.11 14.77
CA PHE A 306 -4.28 -7.77 15.33
C PHE A 306 -5.60 -7.08 14.97
N PRO A 307 -6.60 -7.13 15.87
CA PRO A 307 -7.91 -6.53 15.61
C PRO A 307 -7.90 -5.01 15.49
N ASN A 308 -6.84 -4.34 15.95
CA ASN A 308 -6.61 -2.91 15.89
C ASN A 308 -5.91 -2.44 14.60
N THR A 309 -5.83 -3.30 13.57
CA THR A 309 -5.21 -2.97 12.28
C THR A 309 -6.23 -2.90 11.15
N LEU A 310 -5.99 -2.00 10.22
CA LEU A 310 -6.65 -1.89 8.91
C LEU A 310 -5.56 -1.86 7.83
N VAL A 311 -5.95 -1.94 6.56
CA VAL A 311 -5.06 -1.71 5.41
C VAL A 311 -5.69 -0.71 4.45
N ASP A 312 -4.89 -0.06 3.61
CA ASP A 312 -5.36 0.63 2.41
C ASP A 312 -4.89 -0.10 1.13
N ILE A 313 -5.42 0.29 -0.02
CA ILE A 313 -5.09 -0.31 -1.32
C ILE A 313 -4.19 0.59 -2.17
N SER A 314 -3.73 1.68 -1.63
CA SER A 314 -3.00 2.72 -2.35
C SER A 314 -1.78 2.19 -3.08
N ALA A 315 -1.61 2.59 -4.33
CA ALA A 315 -0.53 2.20 -5.23
C ALA A 315 -0.31 0.67 -5.37
N ARG A 316 -1.31 -0.19 -5.06
CA ARG A 316 -1.18 -1.66 -5.09
C ARG A 316 -2.25 -2.38 -5.91
N ILE A 317 -3.00 -1.65 -6.73
CA ILE A 317 -3.91 -2.31 -7.68
C ILE A 317 -3.15 -3.13 -8.72
N GLY A 318 -1.88 -2.80 -8.97
CA GLY A 318 -0.97 -3.58 -9.82
C GLY A 318 -0.76 -5.01 -9.33
N GLU A 319 -0.57 -5.22 -8.02
CA GLU A 319 -0.42 -6.53 -7.40
C GLU A 319 -1.76 -7.23 -7.20
N LEU A 320 -2.75 -6.49 -6.67
CA LEU A 320 -4.10 -7.01 -6.41
C LEU A 320 -4.75 -7.51 -7.70
N GLY A 321 -4.63 -6.75 -8.80
CA GLY A 321 -5.23 -7.09 -10.08
C GLY A 321 -4.53 -8.22 -10.83
N ARG A 322 -3.28 -8.58 -10.49
CA ARG A 322 -2.61 -9.80 -10.99
C ARG A 322 -3.09 -11.08 -10.28
N GLN A 323 -3.75 -10.93 -9.12
CA GLN A 323 -4.31 -12.04 -8.35
C GLN A 323 -5.80 -11.81 -8.01
N PRO A 324 -6.67 -11.50 -9.01
CA PRO A 324 -8.02 -10.96 -8.79
C PRO A 324 -8.92 -11.87 -7.96
N ARG A 325 -8.81 -13.21 -8.12
CA ARG A 325 -9.61 -14.17 -7.35
C ARG A 325 -9.24 -14.21 -5.88
N THR A 326 -7.96 -14.05 -5.55
CA THR A 326 -7.48 -13.98 -4.16
C THR A 326 -7.81 -12.63 -3.57
N ALA A 327 -7.60 -11.56 -4.35
CA ALA A 327 -7.96 -10.21 -3.95
C ALA A 327 -9.46 -10.07 -3.65
N GLN A 328 -10.35 -10.59 -4.51
CA GLN A 328 -11.79 -10.55 -4.26
C GLN A 328 -12.17 -11.20 -2.92
N ARG A 329 -11.65 -12.42 -2.65
CA ARG A 329 -11.89 -13.11 -1.36
C ARG A 329 -11.32 -12.34 -0.17
N PHE A 330 -10.19 -11.67 -0.36
CA PHE A 330 -9.58 -10.81 0.66
C PHE A 330 -10.46 -9.60 0.95
N PHE A 331 -10.95 -8.91 -0.07
CA PHE A 331 -11.90 -7.80 0.06
C PHE A 331 -13.18 -8.22 0.77
N ASP A 332 -13.78 -9.33 0.39
CA ASP A 332 -15.01 -9.86 1.03
C ASP A 332 -14.79 -10.15 2.51
N ARG A 333 -13.67 -10.79 2.86
CA ARG A 333 -13.37 -11.20 4.25
C ARG A 333 -13.07 -10.01 5.14
N TYR A 334 -12.31 -9.04 4.65
CA TYR A 334 -11.83 -7.90 5.43
C TYR A 334 -12.52 -6.59 5.07
N GLN A 335 -13.72 -6.63 4.50
CA GLN A 335 -14.48 -5.48 4.00
C GLN A 335 -14.64 -4.34 5.00
N ASP A 336 -14.62 -4.61 6.31
CA ASP A 336 -14.74 -3.62 7.38
C ASP A 336 -13.38 -3.03 7.82
N ARG A 337 -12.28 -3.45 7.16
CA ARG A 337 -10.90 -3.13 7.54
C ARG A 337 -10.02 -2.71 6.37
N ILE A 338 -10.61 -2.45 5.21
CA ILE A 338 -9.91 -1.99 4.02
C ILE A 338 -10.36 -0.57 3.70
N LEU A 339 -9.42 0.32 3.41
CA LEU A 339 -9.65 1.70 3.00
C LEU A 339 -9.35 1.87 1.51
N PHE A 340 -10.13 2.71 0.86
CA PHE A 340 -9.75 3.25 -0.43
C PHE A 340 -8.63 4.29 -0.25
N GLY A 341 -7.62 4.22 -1.10
CA GLY A 341 -6.53 5.17 -1.18
C GLY A 341 -5.85 5.04 -2.53
N THR A 342 -5.33 6.13 -3.05
CA THR A 342 -4.64 6.16 -4.35
C THR A 342 -3.15 6.36 -4.26
N ASP A 343 -2.64 6.97 -3.20
CA ASP A 343 -1.26 7.49 -3.07
C ASP A 343 -1.00 8.66 -4.01
N ALA A 344 -2.06 9.41 -4.34
CA ALA A 344 -1.99 10.45 -5.35
C ALA A 344 -1.17 11.66 -4.90
N VAL A 345 -0.38 12.19 -5.85
CA VAL A 345 0.33 13.47 -5.75
C VAL A 345 -0.18 14.41 -6.85
N PRO A 346 -0.64 15.64 -6.53
CA PRO A 346 -1.28 16.53 -7.50
C PRO A 346 -0.37 17.11 -8.59
N SER A 347 0.92 17.20 -8.32
CA SER A 347 1.88 17.75 -9.29
C SER A 347 3.22 17.03 -9.20
N PRO A 348 4.05 17.11 -10.25
CA PRO A 348 5.39 16.56 -10.21
C PRO A 348 6.22 17.14 -9.06
N TYR A 349 6.99 16.29 -8.41
CA TYR A 349 8.00 16.69 -7.44
C TYR A 349 9.34 16.88 -8.18
N GLY A 350 9.75 18.12 -8.37
CA GLY A 350 10.89 18.42 -9.24
C GLY A 350 10.58 18.09 -10.71
N ASP A 351 11.50 17.37 -11.37
CA ASP A 351 11.35 16.91 -12.75
C ASP A 351 10.65 15.55 -12.89
N ASP A 352 10.38 14.87 -11.75
CA ASP A 352 9.77 13.55 -11.73
C ASP A 352 8.24 13.62 -11.80
N VAL A 353 7.65 12.85 -12.71
CA VAL A 353 6.19 12.66 -12.75
C VAL A 353 5.82 11.59 -11.71
N PRO A 354 4.93 11.90 -10.76
CA PRO A 354 4.48 10.90 -9.78
C PRO A 354 3.88 9.67 -10.46
N GLN A 355 4.17 8.48 -9.94
CA GLN A 355 3.55 7.24 -10.42
C GLN A 355 2.03 7.24 -10.27
N GLN A 356 1.53 7.93 -9.24
CA GLN A 356 0.11 8.13 -8.96
C GLN A 356 -0.23 9.61 -9.12
N LEU A 357 -0.17 10.12 -10.36
CA LEU A 357 -0.52 11.51 -10.64
C LEU A 357 -2.01 11.76 -10.39
N PHE A 358 -2.33 12.69 -9.49
CA PHE A 358 -3.71 13.08 -9.19
C PHE A 358 -4.44 13.59 -10.45
N GLY A 359 -5.56 12.97 -10.79
CA GLY A 359 -6.34 13.35 -11.97
C GLY A 359 -7.47 12.38 -12.27
N ASP A 360 -8.27 12.72 -13.29
CA ASP A 360 -9.46 11.96 -13.65
C ASP A 360 -9.14 10.49 -13.99
N GLU A 361 -8.08 10.25 -14.77
CA GLU A 361 -7.71 8.90 -15.24
C GLU A 361 -7.30 7.96 -14.12
N LEU A 362 -6.59 8.47 -13.10
CA LEU A 362 -6.21 7.69 -11.93
C LEU A 362 -7.44 7.11 -11.23
N TYR A 363 -8.42 7.96 -10.94
CA TYR A 363 -9.66 7.51 -10.28
C TYR A 363 -10.47 6.56 -11.15
N GLU A 364 -10.57 6.80 -12.46
CA GLU A 364 -11.28 5.92 -13.40
C GLU A 364 -10.68 4.50 -13.43
N ILE A 365 -9.34 4.39 -13.36
CA ILE A 365 -8.65 3.10 -13.30
C ILE A 365 -8.96 2.37 -11.99
N TYR A 366 -8.91 3.07 -10.84
CA TYR A 366 -9.26 2.48 -9.54
C TYR A 366 -10.72 2.04 -9.48
N TYR A 367 -11.65 2.85 -10.00
CA TYR A 367 -13.07 2.48 -10.06
C TYR A 367 -13.29 1.29 -10.98
N ARG A 368 -12.66 1.27 -12.15
CA ARG A 368 -12.71 0.12 -13.05
C ARG A 368 -12.22 -1.15 -12.37
N PHE A 369 -11.10 -1.06 -11.67
CA PHE A 369 -10.54 -2.19 -10.92
C PHE A 369 -11.53 -2.74 -9.86
N LEU A 370 -12.16 -1.86 -9.09
CA LEU A 370 -13.01 -2.28 -7.97
C LEU A 370 -14.43 -2.69 -8.42
N GLU A 371 -15.00 -2.00 -9.43
CA GLU A 371 -16.41 -2.11 -9.80
C GLU A 371 -16.71 -3.03 -10.99
N THR A 372 -15.69 -3.48 -11.73
CA THR A 372 -15.86 -4.32 -12.91
C THR A 372 -15.12 -5.65 -12.79
N GLU A 373 -15.52 -6.61 -13.63
CA GLU A 373 -14.79 -7.86 -13.86
C GLU A 373 -14.00 -7.79 -15.19
N ASP A 374 -13.59 -6.57 -15.60
CA ASP A 374 -12.81 -6.38 -16.82
C ASP A 374 -11.48 -7.12 -16.76
N GLU A 375 -11.05 -7.62 -17.91
CA GLU A 375 -9.85 -8.44 -18.03
C GLU A 375 -8.76 -7.70 -18.78
N TYR A 376 -7.51 -7.88 -18.32
CA TYR A 376 -6.29 -7.54 -19.03
C TYR A 376 -6.23 -6.06 -19.45
N PHE A 377 -6.25 -5.15 -18.50
CA PHE A 377 -6.16 -3.70 -18.75
C PHE A 377 -5.02 -3.04 -17.99
N ASP A 378 -4.63 -1.85 -18.43
CA ASP A 378 -3.52 -1.11 -17.85
C ASP A 378 -3.93 -0.52 -16.49
N TYR A 379 -3.03 -0.60 -15.50
CA TYR A 379 -3.27 -0.11 -14.14
C TYR A 379 -2.79 1.33 -13.91
N ALA A 380 -2.16 1.94 -14.91
CA ALA A 380 -1.69 3.31 -14.85
C ALA A 380 -1.90 4.01 -16.20
N PRO A 381 -2.09 5.34 -16.22
CA PRO A 381 -2.26 6.13 -17.44
C PRO A 381 -0.91 6.44 -18.08
N ALA A 382 -0.09 5.43 -18.36
CA ALA A 382 1.25 5.56 -18.92
C ALA A 382 1.50 4.49 -19.99
N GLU A 383 2.22 4.86 -21.07
CA GLU A 383 2.59 3.91 -22.13
C GLU A 383 3.43 2.74 -21.59
N ILE A 384 4.31 3.03 -20.66
CA ILE A 384 5.05 2.03 -19.88
C ILE A 384 4.56 2.16 -18.45
N PRO A 385 3.85 1.14 -17.92
CA PRO A 385 3.37 1.18 -16.56
C PRO A 385 4.53 1.32 -15.56
N PRO A 386 4.42 2.22 -14.56
CA PRO A 386 5.57 2.65 -13.76
C PRO A 386 6.17 1.55 -12.86
N GLN A 387 5.36 0.59 -12.44
CA GLN A 387 5.78 -0.46 -11.50
C GLN A 387 6.24 -1.73 -12.22
N GLY A 388 5.74 -2.00 -13.42
CA GLY A 388 6.12 -3.15 -14.24
C GLY A 388 5.18 -3.36 -15.41
N ARG A 389 5.64 -4.06 -16.44
CA ARG A 389 4.95 -4.24 -17.72
C ARG A 389 3.92 -5.37 -17.67
N TRP A 390 2.92 -5.25 -16.80
CA TRP A 390 1.81 -6.19 -16.71
C TRP A 390 0.46 -5.48 -16.83
N SER A 391 -0.57 -6.24 -17.16
CA SER A 391 -1.96 -5.81 -17.14
C SER A 391 -2.67 -6.45 -15.95
N ILE A 392 -3.78 -5.84 -15.53
CA ILE A 392 -4.54 -6.26 -14.36
C ILE A 392 -5.97 -6.68 -14.74
N TYR A 393 -6.69 -7.22 -13.76
CA TYR A 393 -8.07 -7.68 -13.86
C TYR A 393 -8.90 -7.03 -12.77
N GLY A 394 -10.11 -6.64 -13.10
CA GLY A 394 -11.06 -6.11 -12.13
C GLY A 394 -11.52 -7.18 -11.14
N VAL A 395 -11.95 -6.74 -9.96
CA VAL A 395 -12.40 -7.64 -8.87
C VAL A 395 -13.92 -7.68 -8.69
N GLY A 396 -14.67 -6.78 -9.32
CA GLY A 396 -16.12 -6.80 -9.37
C GLY A 396 -16.78 -6.84 -7.99
N LEU A 397 -16.44 -5.92 -7.10
CA LEU A 397 -16.94 -5.93 -5.73
C LEU A 397 -18.44 -5.62 -5.66
N THR A 398 -19.13 -6.23 -4.69
CA THR A 398 -20.53 -5.94 -4.41
C THR A 398 -20.72 -4.54 -3.83
N ASP A 399 -21.92 -3.97 -3.99
CA ASP A 399 -22.24 -2.63 -3.47
C ASP A 399 -22.01 -2.49 -1.96
N THR A 400 -22.27 -3.55 -1.20
CA THR A 400 -22.01 -3.56 0.25
C THR A 400 -20.53 -3.40 0.56
N VAL A 401 -19.67 -4.13 -0.14
CA VAL A 401 -18.21 -4.07 0.03
C VAL A 401 -17.67 -2.72 -0.47
N LEU A 402 -18.11 -2.28 -1.65
CA LEU A 402 -17.70 -1.00 -2.24
C LEU A 402 -17.98 0.17 -1.31
N ARG A 403 -19.19 0.28 -0.76
CA ARG A 403 -19.55 1.39 0.14
C ARG A 403 -18.65 1.46 1.38
N LYS A 404 -18.33 0.29 1.96
CA LYS A 404 -17.44 0.22 3.13
C LYS A 404 -16.02 0.68 2.79
N ILE A 405 -15.49 0.21 1.67
CA ILE A 405 -14.13 0.52 1.25
C ILE A 405 -14.02 1.98 0.80
N TYR A 406 -14.95 2.44 0.00
CA TYR A 406 -14.95 3.81 -0.52
C TYR A 406 -15.16 4.87 0.56
N HIS A 407 -15.96 4.56 1.59
CA HIS A 407 -16.41 5.59 2.51
C HIS A 407 -16.43 5.17 3.99
N ASP A 408 -17.23 4.15 4.34
CA ASP A 408 -17.65 3.93 5.71
C ASP A 408 -16.47 3.64 6.67
N ASN A 409 -15.48 2.89 6.21
CA ASN A 409 -14.31 2.55 7.02
C ASN A 409 -13.46 3.78 7.33
N ALA A 410 -13.14 4.59 6.32
CA ALA A 410 -12.37 5.82 6.50
C ALA A 410 -13.12 6.84 7.35
N ALA A 411 -14.41 7.05 7.08
CA ALA A 411 -15.27 7.93 7.86
C ALA A 411 -15.28 7.56 9.35
N ARG A 412 -15.38 6.26 9.64
CA ARG A 412 -15.40 5.74 11.02
C ARG A 412 -14.08 5.99 11.74
N ILE A 413 -12.93 5.65 11.16
CA ILE A 413 -11.64 5.74 11.88
C ILE A 413 -11.10 7.16 11.98
N LEU A 414 -11.45 8.05 11.02
CA LEU A 414 -11.03 9.46 10.98
C LEU A 414 -12.08 10.39 11.59
N SER A 415 -13.21 9.85 12.09
CA SER A 415 -14.33 10.64 12.62
C SER A 415 -14.80 11.72 11.64
N LEU A 416 -14.96 11.35 10.36
CA LEU A 416 -15.50 12.21 9.31
C LEU A 416 -17.02 12.04 9.22
N SER A 417 -17.72 13.15 9.00
CA SER A 417 -19.20 13.20 8.90
C SER A 417 -19.70 13.02 7.48
#